data_17d7b6445cc1923a4b2d80fa80447360
#
_entry.id   17d7b6445cc1923a4b2d80fa80447360
#
_cell.length_a   1.000
_cell.length_b   1.000
_cell.length_c   1.000
_cell.angle_alpha   90.00
_cell.angle_beta   90.00
_cell.angle_gamma   90.00
#
_symmetry.space_group_name_H-M   'P 1'
#
loop_
_entity.id
_entity.type
_entity.pdbx_description
1 polymer ?
#
loop_
_entity_poly.entity_id
_entity_poly.type
_entity_poly.pdbx_seq_one_letter_code
_entity_poly.pdbx_strand_id
1 'polypeptide(L)'
;AVMADRALAAVEGALLPVGFSMGGIVALAMAERAPERMAGLVLLDTNASADLPERAAARPRQQAEVRAGALERVVVEELKPNYLAAANRGDAAMLALLREMALALGPDVFVRQSEALRTRPDLRHVLPALDAPVLLMCGAEDRLCPPDWHQALAGDAR
;
A
#
# COMPACT_ATOMS: atom_id res chain seq x y z
N ALA A 1 7.83 3.22 9.20
CA ALA A 1 8.41 4.28 10.05
C ALA A 1 8.92 5.45 9.19
N VAL A 2 10.03 5.32 8.50
CA VAL A 2 10.71 6.45 7.81
C VAL A 2 9.81 7.23 6.83
N MET A 3 8.93 6.56 6.08
CA MET A 3 8.06 7.25 5.12
C MET A 3 7.02 8.12 5.81
N ALA A 4 6.39 7.62 6.87
CA ALA A 4 5.43 8.39 7.66
C ALA A 4 6.10 9.61 8.33
N ASP A 5 7.30 9.41 8.91
CA ASP A 5 8.05 10.49 9.55
C ASP A 5 8.40 11.61 8.55
N ARG A 6 8.84 11.24 7.34
CA ARG A 6 9.12 12.20 6.27
C ARG A 6 7.87 12.94 5.78
N ALA A 7 6.75 12.23 5.63
CA ALA A 7 5.49 12.85 5.22
C ALA A 7 4.99 13.84 6.28
N LEU A 8 5.05 13.48 7.57
CA LEU A 8 4.68 14.36 8.68
C LEU A 8 5.58 15.59 8.80
N ALA A 9 6.87 15.44 8.51
CA ALA A 9 7.83 16.55 8.53
C ALA A 9 7.72 17.50 7.33
N ALA A 10 7.12 17.05 6.21
CA ALA A 10 7.00 17.84 5.00
C ALA A 10 5.83 18.84 5.02
N VAL A 11 4.87 18.68 5.95
CA VAL A 11 3.64 19.48 6.01
C VAL A 11 3.35 19.85 7.47
N GLU A 12 3.01 21.10 7.72
CA GLU A 12 2.58 21.59 9.05
C GLU A 12 1.05 21.58 9.19
N GLY A 13 0.57 21.69 10.45
CA GLY A 13 -0.85 21.81 10.78
C GLY A 13 -1.66 20.52 10.70
N ALA A 14 -2.98 20.67 10.57
CA ALA A 14 -3.91 19.56 10.46
C ALA A 14 -3.82 18.89 9.09
N LEU A 15 -3.98 17.58 9.05
CA LEU A 15 -3.77 16.74 7.86
C LEU A 15 -5.02 15.95 7.53
N LEU A 16 -5.27 15.78 6.22
CA LEU A 16 -6.19 14.79 5.66
C LEU A 16 -5.39 13.86 4.73
N PRO A 17 -4.69 12.86 5.25
CA PRO A 17 -3.94 11.92 4.42
C PRO A 17 -4.89 11.12 3.53
N VAL A 18 -4.56 11.05 2.23
CA VAL A 18 -5.23 10.21 1.24
C VAL A 18 -4.23 9.17 0.76
N GLY A 19 -4.41 7.93 1.19
CA GLY A 19 -3.46 6.85 0.94
C GLY A 19 -4.02 5.74 0.03
N PHE A 20 -3.36 5.52 -1.11
CA PHE A 20 -3.67 4.42 -2.01
C PHE A 20 -2.66 3.28 -1.81
N SER A 21 -3.13 2.04 -1.63
CA SER A 21 -2.33 0.82 -1.50
C SER A 21 -1.23 0.99 -0.42
N MET A 22 0.04 0.95 -0.77
CA MET A 22 1.16 1.20 0.15
C MET A 22 1.08 2.60 0.80
N GLY A 23 0.55 3.59 0.08
CA GLY A 23 0.29 4.93 0.63
C GLY A 23 -0.72 4.92 1.77
N GLY A 24 -1.70 4.02 1.75
CA GLY A 24 -2.65 3.82 2.85
C GLY A 24 -1.97 3.28 4.11
N ILE A 25 -1.02 2.35 3.96
CA ILE A 25 -0.19 1.87 5.08
C ILE A 25 0.65 3.01 5.68
N VAL A 26 1.19 3.88 4.83
CA VAL A 26 1.92 5.08 5.29
C VAL A 26 0.99 6.05 6.02
N ALA A 27 -0.22 6.28 5.49
CA ALA A 27 -1.21 7.16 6.10
C ALA A 27 -1.67 6.64 7.49
N LEU A 28 -1.88 5.33 7.63
CA LEU A 28 -2.13 4.71 8.94
C LEU A 28 -0.95 4.91 9.90
N ALA A 29 0.28 4.73 9.42
CA ALA A 29 1.46 4.97 10.24
C ALA A 29 1.68 6.46 10.59
N MET A 30 1.15 7.40 9.80
CA MET A 30 1.09 8.83 10.16
C MET A 30 0.06 9.05 11.27
N ALA A 31 -1.13 8.47 11.14
CA ALA A 31 -2.18 8.57 12.15
C ALA A 31 -1.76 7.96 13.50
N GLU A 32 -1.00 6.86 13.50
CA GLU A 32 -0.42 6.29 14.71
C GLU A 32 0.54 7.25 15.44
N ARG A 33 1.34 8.02 14.66
CA ARG A 33 2.41 8.88 15.21
C ARG A 33 1.96 10.25 15.63
N ALA A 34 0.96 10.78 14.96
CA ALA A 34 0.47 12.14 15.17
C ALA A 34 -1.06 12.18 15.05
N PRO A 35 -1.79 11.41 15.90
CA PRO A 35 -3.25 11.34 15.82
C PRO A 35 -3.92 12.71 15.99
N GLU A 36 -3.32 13.59 16.78
CA GLU A 36 -3.81 14.96 17.03
C GLU A 36 -3.76 15.86 15.80
N ARG A 37 -3.00 15.48 14.77
CA ARG A 37 -2.93 16.20 13.49
C ARG A 37 -3.92 15.71 12.47
N MET A 38 -4.62 14.60 12.71
CA MET A 38 -5.52 13.99 11.73
C MET A 38 -6.89 14.69 11.75
N ALA A 39 -7.18 15.50 10.73
CA ALA A 39 -8.52 16.05 10.46
C ALA A 39 -9.44 15.02 9.79
N GLY A 40 -8.90 13.97 9.26
CA GLY A 40 -9.56 12.82 8.63
C GLY A 40 -8.54 11.89 7.98
N LEU A 41 -9.00 10.74 7.49
CA LEU A 41 -8.16 9.73 6.85
C LEU A 41 -8.91 9.10 5.68
N VAL A 42 -8.28 9.02 4.50
CA VAL A 42 -8.84 8.33 3.35
C VAL A 42 -7.92 7.17 2.96
N LEU A 43 -8.47 5.97 2.93
CA LEU A 43 -7.75 4.73 2.65
C LEU A 43 -8.34 4.05 1.42
N LEU A 44 -7.54 3.89 0.37
CA LEU A 44 -7.94 3.35 -0.93
C LEU A 44 -7.15 2.06 -1.22
N ASP A 45 -7.85 0.96 -1.51
CA ASP A 45 -7.26 -0.33 -1.91
C ASP A 45 -6.05 -0.74 -1.04
N THR A 46 -6.23 -0.71 0.28
CA THR A 46 -5.16 -0.92 1.26
C THR A 46 -5.55 -1.89 2.38
N ASN A 47 -4.63 -2.17 3.28
CA ASN A 47 -4.92 -2.92 4.50
C ASN A 47 -4.04 -2.43 5.65
N ALA A 48 -4.51 -2.66 6.89
CA ALA A 48 -3.80 -2.28 8.10
C ALA A 48 -2.97 -3.43 8.71
N SER A 49 -3.05 -4.64 8.17
CA SER A 49 -2.36 -5.81 8.71
C SER A 49 -0.87 -5.81 8.40
N ALA A 50 -0.09 -6.57 9.17
CA ALA A 50 1.24 -7.01 8.78
C ALA A 50 1.20 -7.73 7.42
N ASP A 51 2.35 -7.90 6.79
CA ASP A 51 2.38 -8.62 5.51
C ASP A 51 1.95 -10.09 5.69
N LEU A 52 1.21 -10.61 4.72
CA LEU A 52 0.81 -12.02 4.74
C LEU A 52 2.06 -12.92 4.71
N PRO A 53 2.10 -14.01 5.48
CA PRO A 53 3.28 -14.88 5.58
C PRO A 53 3.80 -15.35 4.22
N GLU A 54 2.91 -15.75 3.31
CA GLU A 54 3.27 -16.20 1.96
C GLU A 54 3.85 -15.08 1.11
N ARG A 55 3.32 -13.85 1.24
CA ARG A 55 3.86 -12.67 0.54
C ARG A 55 5.21 -12.27 1.10
N ALA A 56 5.32 -12.23 2.43
CA ALA A 56 6.57 -11.91 3.13
C ALA A 56 7.69 -12.89 2.78
N ALA A 57 7.37 -14.18 2.66
CA ALA A 57 8.31 -15.23 2.26
C ALA A 57 8.78 -15.11 0.79
N ALA A 58 7.93 -14.65 -0.11
CA ALA A 58 8.27 -14.47 -1.53
C ALA A 58 9.20 -13.27 -1.78
N ARG A 59 9.11 -12.21 -0.96
CA ARG A 59 9.81 -10.95 -1.21
C ARG A 59 11.34 -11.04 -1.29
N PRO A 60 12.07 -11.80 -0.41
CA PRO A 60 13.53 -11.91 -0.53
C PRO A 60 13.99 -12.46 -1.88
N ARG A 61 13.28 -13.47 -2.42
CA ARG A 61 13.55 -14.01 -3.76
C ARG A 61 13.34 -12.93 -4.82
N GLN A 62 12.18 -12.27 -4.82
CA GLN A 62 11.87 -11.20 -5.78
C GLN A 62 12.90 -10.06 -5.72
N GLN A 63 13.31 -9.65 -4.51
CA GLN A 63 14.35 -8.62 -4.33
C GLN A 63 15.69 -9.06 -4.90
N ALA A 64 16.09 -10.32 -4.71
CA ALA A 64 17.34 -10.85 -5.27
C ALA A 64 17.31 -10.87 -6.80
N GLU A 65 16.21 -11.32 -7.40
CA GLU A 65 16.02 -11.33 -8.85
C GLU A 65 16.03 -9.91 -9.44
N VAL A 66 15.38 -8.96 -8.75
CA VAL A 66 15.39 -7.54 -9.17
C VAL A 66 16.79 -6.95 -9.11
N ARG A 67 17.58 -7.26 -8.08
CA ARG A 67 19.01 -6.85 -8.01
C ARG A 67 19.85 -7.47 -9.11
N ALA A 68 19.47 -8.65 -9.59
CA ALA A 68 20.09 -9.33 -10.73
C ALA A 68 19.60 -8.82 -12.10
N GLY A 69 18.79 -7.74 -12.15
CA GLY A 69 18.32 -7.11 -13.38
C GLY A 69 16.93 -7.55 -13.86
N ALA A 70 16.20 -8.38 -13.09
CA ALA A 70 14.91 -8.92 -13.50
C ALA A 70 13.70 -8.08 -13.06
N LEU A 71 13.84 -6.76 -12.84
CA LEU A 71 12.76 -5.89 -12.38
C LEU A 71 11.52 -6.00 -13.26
N GLU A 72 11.67 -5.90 -14.56
CA GLU A 72 10.55 -5.95 -15.51
C GLU A 72 9.82 -7.28 -15.43
N ARG A 73 10.53 -8.39 -15.44
CA ARG A 73 9.93 -9.72 -15.35
C ARG A 73 9.14 -9.89 -14.06
N VAL A 74 9.74 -9.57 -12.91
CA VAL A 74 9.07 -9.68 -11.60
C VAL A 74 7.80 -8.84 -11.56
N VAL A 75 7.86 -7.61 -12.07
CA VAL A 75 6.70 -6.72 -12.07
C VAL A 75 5.63 -7.21 -13.04
N VAL A 76 5.98 -7.54 -14.28
CA VAL A 76 5.01 -7.86 -15.34
C VAL A 76 4.39 -9.24 -15.15
N GLU A 77 5.19 -10.24 -14.80
CA GLU A 77 4.73 -11.63 -14.77
C GLU A 77 4.18 -12.04 -13.40
N GLU A 78 4.75 -11.54 -12.30
CA GLU A 78 4.35 -11.98 -10.95
C GLU A 78 3.38 -11.01 -10.25
N LEU A 79 3.52 -9.70 -10.42
CA LEU A 79 2.76 -8.73 -9.65
C LEU A 79 1.54 -8.18 -10.38
N LYS A 80 1.72 -7.70 -11.63
CA LYS A 80 0.67 -7.02 -12.39
C LYS A 80 -0.58 -7.86 -12.69
N PRO A 81 -0.53 -9.17 -12.91
CA PRO A 81 -1.73 -9.97 -13.14
C PRO A 81 -2.78 -9.84 -12.02
N ASN A 82 -2.35 -9.39 -10.83
CA ASN A 82 -3.21 -9.21 -9.67
C ASN A 82 -3.72 -7.77 -9.46
N TYR A 83 -3.29 -6.80 -10.29
CA TYR A 83 -3.60 -5.37 -10.09
C TYR A 83 -4.90 -4.94 -10.76
N LEU A 84 -5.34 -5.64 -11.80
CA LEU A 84 -6.46 -5.23 -12.60
C LEU A 84 -7.68 -6.15 -12.44
N ALA A 85 -8.86 -5.56 -12.45
CA ALA A 85 -10.13 -6.27 -12.56
C ALA A 85 -10.16 -7.15 -13.83
N ALA A 86 -10.98 -8.18 -13.81
CA ALA A 86 -11.04 -9.17 -14.91
C ALA A 86 -11.23 -8.54 -16.29
N ALA A 87 -12.11 -7.55 -16.38
CA ALA A 87 -12.41 -6.84 -17.64
C ALA A 87 -11.19 -6.07 -18.21
N ASN A 88 -10.26 -5.64 -17.34
CA ASN A 88 -9.14 -4.77 -17.70
C ASN A 88 -7.80 -5.51 -17.83
N ARG A 89 -7.76 -6.82 -17.57
CA ARG A 89 -6.49 -7.59 -17.61
C ARG A 89 -5.83 -7.65 -18.96
N GLY A 90 -6.60 -7.50 -20.04
CA GLY A 90 -6.10 -7.44 -21.41
C GLY A 90 -5.86 -6.02 -21.93
N ASP A 91 -6.09 -4.99 -21.14
CA ASP A 91 -5.89 -3.60 -21.57
C ASP A 91 -4.40 -3.29 -21.68
N ALA A 92 -3.94 -3.24 -22.92
CA ALA A 92 -2.52 -3.01 -23.25
C ALA A 92 -2.02 -1.64 -22.78
N ALA A 93 -2.87 -0.61 -22.79
CA ALA A 93 -2.49 0.73 -22.37
C ALA A 93 -2.29 0.79 -20.86
N MET A 94 -3.21 0.20 -20.06
CA MET A 94 -3.05 0.10 -18.61
C MET A 94 -1.83 -0.74 -18.23
N LEU A 95 -1.62 -1.87 -18.91
CA LEU A 95 -0.45 -2.72 -18.64
C LEU A 95 0.86 -2.01 -18.96
N ALA A 96 0.91 -1.26 -20.09
CA ALA A 96 2.07 -0.45 -20.44
C ALA A 96 2.34 0.64 -19.40
N LEU A 97 1.32 1.39 -18.97
CA LEU A 97 1.44 2.41 -17.95
C LEU A 97 1.99 1.84 -16.63
N LEU A 98 1.42 0.74 -16.13
CA LEU A 98 1.91 0.09 -14.91
C LEU A 98 3.37 -0.37 -15.04
N ARG A 99 3.75 -0.87 -16.22
CA ARG A 99 5.13 -1.25 -16.52
C ARG A 99 6.06 -0.04 -16.48
N GLU A 100 5.71 1.03 -17.19
CA GLU A 100 6.50 2.27 -17.23
C GLU A 100 6.70 2.87 -15.83
N MET A 101 5.64 2.95 -15.04
CA MET A 101 5.72 3.45 -13.65
C MET A 101 6.72 2.64 -12.81
N ALA A 102 6.71 1.32 -12.92
CA ALA A 102 7.63 0.47 -12.16
C ALA A 102 9.08 0.62 -12.63
N LEU A 103 9.31 0.68 -13.95
CA LEU A 103 10.65 0.85 -14.53
C LEU A 103 11.23 2.23 -14.24
N ALA A 104 10.41 3.28 -14.28
CA ALA A 104 10.82 4.65 -13.95
C ALA A 104 11.30 4.79 -12.49
N LEU A 105 10.70 4.06 -11.55
CA LEU A 105 11.14 4.03 -10.16
C LEU A 105 12.45 3.26 -9.97
N GLY A 106 12.67 2.23 -10.76
CA GLY A 106 13.88 1.43 -10.79
C GLY A 106 14.02 0.39 -9.67
N PRO A 107 15.08 -0.45 -9.78
CA PRO A 107 15.26 -1.61 -8.91
C PRO A 107 15.48 -1.26 -7.44
N ASP A 108 16.20 -0.19 -7.14
CA ASP A 108 16.48 0.20 -5.76
C ASP A 108 15.22 0.63 -5.01
N VAL A 109 14.32 1.35 -5.68
CA VAL A 109 13.03 1.74 -5.09
C VAL A 109 12.18 0.50 -4.86
N PHE A 110 12.10 -0.40 -5.83
CA PHE A 110 11.38 -1.67 -5.67
C PHE A 110 11.86 -2.44 -4.44
N VAL A 111 13.17 -2.62 -4.29
CA VAL A 111 13.75 -3.37 -3.18
C VAL A 111 13.43 -2.73 -1.84
N ARG A 112 13.57 -1.40 -1.73
CA ARG A 112 13.25 -0.67 -0.48
C ARG A 112 11.77 -0.74 -0.14
N GLN A 113 10.87 -0.59 -1.11
CA GLN A 113 9.42 -0.68 -0.90
C GLN A 113 9.01 -2.11 -0.56
N SER A 114 9.55 -3.11 -1.25
CA SER A 114 9.31 -4.52 -0.96
C SER A 114 9.73 -4.88 0.47
N GLU A 115 10.89 -4.39 0.92
CA GLU A 115 11.36 -4.63 2.29
C GLU A 115 10.49 -3.91 3.33
N ALA A 116 10.08 -2.67 3.06
CA ALA A 116 9.18 -1.92 3.93
C ALA A 116 7.82 -2.62 4.08
N LEU A 117 7.31 -3.23 3.01
CA LEU A 117 6.08 -4.03 3.07
C LEU A 117 6.28 -5.32 3.86
N ARG A 118 7.42 -6.03 3.64
CA ARG A 118 7.75 -7.29 4.32
C ARG A 118 7.81 -7.14 5.84
N THR A 119 8.33 -6.00 6.30
CA THR A 119 8.61 -5.73 7.71
C THR A 119 7.61 -4.77 8.35
N ARG A 120 6.50 -4.47 7.67
CA ARG A 120 5.49 -3.55 8.21
C ARG A 120 4.81 -4.13 9.44
N PRO A 121 4.57 -3.31 10.48
CA PRO A 121 3.80 -3.73 11.65
C PRO A 121 2.33 -3.92 11.30
N ASP A 122 1.60 -4.57 12.18
CA ASP A 122 0.13 -4.54 12.21
C ASP A 122 -0.34 -3.20 12.78
N LEU A 123 -1.15 -2.49 12.02
CA LEU A 123 -1.69 -1.16 12.35
C LEU A 123 -3.22 -1.16 12.54
N ARG A 124 -3.86 -2.33 12.69
CA ARG A 124 -5.32 -2.43 12.88
C ARG A 124 -5.79 -1.69 14.13
N HIS A 125 -4.96 -1.58 15.16
CA HIS A 125 -5.25 -0.83 16.38
C HIS A 125 -5.40 0.68 16.18
N VAL A 126 -4.98 1.23 15.02
CA VAL A 126 -4.98 2.67 14.76
C VAL A 126 -6.41 3.20 14.57
N LEU A 127 -7.22 2.51 13.76
CA LEU A 127 -8.55 3.00 13.41
C LEU A 127 -9.50 3.14 14.61
N PRO A 128 -9.63 2.15 15.52
CA PRO A 128 -10.48 2.29 16.69
C PRO A 128 -9.99 3.36 17.70
N ALA A 129 -8.72 3.73 17.63
CA ALA A 129 -8.14 4.76 18.49
C ALA A 129 -8.17 6.16 17.89
N LEU A 130 -8.48 6.29 16.59
CA LEU A 130 -8.47 7.56 15.86
C LEU A 130 -9.77 8.33 16.10
N ASP A 131 -9.65 9.56 16.59
CA ASP A 131 -10.78 10.50 16.77
C ASP A 131 -10.88 11.44 15.55
N ALA A 132 -11.08 10.87 14.37
CA ALA A 132 -11.23 11.60 13.12
C ALA A 132 -12.04 10.76 12.11
N PRO A 133 -12.79 11.39 11.20
CA PRO A 133 -13.55 10.66 10.19
C PRO A 133 -12.64 9.86 9.26
N VAL A 134 -13.06 8.63 8.94
CA VAL A 134 -12.31 7.73 8.04
C VAL A 134 -13.18 7.36 6.85
N LEU A 135 -12.65 7.56 5.63
CA LEU A 135 -13.23 7.06 4.40
C LEU A 135 -12.42 5.85 3.91
N LEU A 136 -13.11 4.73 3.71
CA LEU A 136 -12.55 3.50 3.16
C LEU A 136 -13.18 3.23 1.78
N MET A 137 -12.35 3.03 0.77
CA MET A 137 -12.80 2.68 -0.58
C MET A 137 -11.93 1.57 -1.15
N CYS A 138 -12.53 0.68 -1.93
CA CYS A 138 -11.80 -0.34 -2.68
C CYS A 138 -12.50 -0.70 -3.99
N GLY A 139 -11.74 -1.23 -4.93
CA GLY A 139 -12.28 -1.88 -6.11
C GLY A 139 -13.05 -3.15 -5.74
N ALA A 140 -14.22 -3.36 -6.32
CA ALA A 140 -15.04 -4.56 -6.05
C ALA A 140 -14.35 -5.87 -6.43
N GLU A 141 -13.36 -5.82 -7.34
CA GLU A 141 -12.57 -6.96 -7.79
C GLU A 141 -11.09 -6.88 -7.33
N ASP A 142 -10.79 -6.05 -6.30
CA ASP A 142 -9.41 -5.99 -5.77
C ASP A 142 -9.03 -7.34 -5.15
N ARG A 143 -7.95 -7.94 -5.66
CA ARG A 143 -7.41 -9.22 -5.21
C ARG A 143 -6.24 -9.08 -4.23
N LEU A 144 -5.67 -7.89 -4.15
CA LEU A 144 -4.57 -7.60 -3.23
C LEU A 144 -5.08 -7.18 -1.86
N CYS A 145 -6.13 -6.37 -1.86
CA CYS A 145 -6.81 -5.88 -0.67
C CYS A 145 -8.32 -6.05 -0.86
N PRO A 146 -8.85 -7.28 -0.72
CA PRO A 146 -10.24 -7.60 -1.06
C PRO A 146 -11.26 -6.77 -0.28
N PRO A 147 -12.49 -6.60 -0.81
CA PRO A 147 -13.54 -5.81 -0.15
C PRO A 147 -13.88 -6.24 1.28
N ASP A 148 -13.81 -7.52 1.59
CA ASP A 148 -14.04 -8.03 2.94
C ASP A 148 -13.01 -7.52 3.96
N TRP A 149 -11.77 -7.27 3.55
CA TRP A 149 -10.77 -6.61 4.41
C TRP A 149 -11.13 -5.16 4.69
N HIS A 150 -11.65 -4.43 3.70
CA HIS A 150 -12.12 -3.06 3.88
C HIS A 150 -13.37 -2.99 4.76
N GLN A 151 -14.28 -3.97 4.63
CA GLN A 151 -15.44 -4.10 5.52
C GLN A 151 -15.02 -4.35 6.97
N ALA A 152 -14.02 -5.21 7.19
CA ALA A 152 -13.45 -5.44 8.51
C ALA A 152 -12.85 -4.15 9.10
N LEU A 153 -12.04 -3.42 8.30
CA LEU A 153 -11.49 -2.13 8.72
C LEU A 153 -12.57 -1.08 9.01
N ALA A 154 -13.68 -1.09 8.24
CA ALA A 154 -14.80 -0.18 8.50
C ALA A 154 -15.52 -0.50 9.81
N GLY A 155 -15.59 -1.78 10.21
CA GLY A 155 -16.11 -2.20 11.50
C GLY A 155 -15.23 -1.76 12.68
N ASP A 156 -13.95 -1.54 12.46
CA ASP A 156 -12.98 -1.08 13.46
C ASP A 156 -12.93 0.46 13.56
N ALA A 157 -13.39 1.20 12.52
CA ALA A 157 -13.43 2.66 12.52
C ALA A 157 -14.61 3.20 13.36
N ARG A 158 -14.40 4.38 13.98
CA ARG A 158 -15.43 5.09 14.74
C ARG A 158 -16.24 6.02 13.86
#